data_4953b52819d90c133a4b3771c30d2388
#
_entry.id   4953b52819d90c133a4b3771c30d2388
#
_cell.length_a   1.000
_cell.length_b   1.000
_cell.length_c   1.000
_cell.angle_alpha   90.00
_cell.angle_beta   90.00
_cell.angle_gamma   90.00
#
_symmetry.space_group_name_H-M   'P 1'
#
loop_
_entity.id
_entity.type
_entity.pdbx_description
1 polymer ?
#
loop_
_entity_poly.entity_id
_entity_poly.type
_entity_poly.pdbx_seq_one_letter_code
_entity_poly.pdbx_strand_id
1 'polypeptide(L)'
;GELLDLDRRVLVVTDSGVPIKYARSVAKQCKESKLLLIKSGEASKCFRSLEGVLSAMLNFSLTRGDCIVAVGGGVVGDLSGFAASCYMRGIDFYNIPTTLLSQVDSSIGGKTAIDFGKVKNAVGAFYQPKKVVIDPDVLSTLDDRQLHAGLAEAIKMAATSDKELFELIAKSENIRGDIVEVIRRSLMIKKDVVEQDPKESGLRRVLNFGHTVGHAIESLESGKLLHGECIALGMLPMCSEEVRARLLPVLEKYSLPTKSAIAPERMALLIGHDKKVQGGCVNAVTVNEIGSFEFVKMSADEIIEKTECLR
;
A
#
# COMPACT_ATOMS: atom_id res chain seq x y z
N GLY A 1 0.84 23.15 -10.66
CA GLY A 1 2.07 23.96 -10.68
C GLY A 1 2.40 24.55 -9.31
N GLU A 2 1.47 25.14 -8.60
CA GLU A 2 1.74 25.80 -7.30
C GLU A 2 2.17 24.82 -6.18
N LEU A 3 1.71 23.59 -6.22
CA LEU A 3 2.01 22.59 -5.19
C LEU A 3 3.37 21.90 -5.42
N LEU A 4 3.82 21.81 -6.66
CA LEU A 4 5.04 21.09 -7.05
C LEU A 4 5.99 22.04 -7.78
N ASP A 5 7.30 21.87 -7.57
CA ASP A 5 8.31 22.56 -8.35
C ASP A 5 8.49 21.87 -9.72
N LEU A 6 7.77 22.34 -10.71
CA LEU A 6 7.73 21.82 -12.08
C LEU A 6 8.39 22.73 -13.12
N ASP A 7 9.04 23.85 -12.71
CA ASP A 7 9.80 24.75 -13.60
C ASP A 7 11.17 24.16 -13.98
N ARG A 8 11.16 22.88 -14.38
CA ARG A 8 12.31 22.08 -14.76
C ARG A 8 11.88 20.94 -15.70
N ARG A 9 12.80 20.08 -16.12
CA ARG A 9 12.43 18.85 -16.83
C ARG A 9 11.79 17.85 -15.89
N VAL A 10 10.69 17.25 -16.34
CA VAL A 10 9.90 16.32 -15.53
C VAL A 10 9.59 15.07 -16.32
N LEU A 11 10.01 13.91 -15.83
CA LEU A 11 9.49 12.64 -16.31
C LEU A 11 8.20 12.31 -15.55
N VAL A 12 7.05 12.33 -16.25
CA VAL A 12 5.76 11.93 -15.69
C VAL A 12 5.54 10.45 -15.99
N VAL A 13 5.46 9.62 -14.95
CA VAL A 13 5.23 8.18 -15.08
C VAL A 13 3.80 7.85 -14.67
N THR A 14 3.12 7.06 -15.50
CA THR A 14 1.78 6.54 -15.21
C THR A 14 1.64 5.13 -15.79
N ASP A 15 0.54 4.43 -15.50
CA ASP A 15 0.28 3.12 -16.07
C ASP A 15 -0.99 3.08 -16.93
N SER A 16 -1.16 1.97 -17.65
CA SER A 16 -2.29 1.77 -18.59
C SER A 16 -3.66 1.61 -17.91
N GLY A 17 -3.72 1.45 -16.59
CA GLY A 17 -4.96 1.39 -15.80
C GLY A 17 -5.42 2.77 -15.32
N VAL A 18 -4.54 3.77 -15.36
CA VAL A 18 -4.84 5.14 -14.94
C VAL A 18 -5.37 5.95 -16.13
N PRO A 19 -6.50 6.67 -16.01
CA PRO A 19 -6.95 7.58 -17.03
C PRO A 19 -5.88 8.59 -17.41
N ILE A 20 -5.40 8.53 -18.66
CA ILE A 20 -4.27 9.31 -19.16
C ILE A 20 -4.44 10.82 -18.99
N LYS A 21 -5.68 11.31 -18.84
CA LYS A 21 -6.00 12.72 -18.57
C LYS A 21 -5.28 13.25 -17.34
N TYR A 22 -5.11 12.44 -16.29
CA TYR A 22 -4.45 12.85 -15.05
C TYR A 22 -2.95 13.12 -15.27
N ALA A 23 -2.24 12.19 -15.88
CA ALA A 23 -0.83 12.39 -16.21
C ALA A 23 -0.61 13.54 -17.21
N ARG A 24 -1.50 13.69 -18.20
CA ARG A 24 -1.45 14.82 -19.14
C ARG A 24 -1.71 16.17 -18.46
N SER A 25 -2.59 16.21 -17.46
CA SER A 25 -2.84 17.43 -16.68
C SER A 25 -1.58 17.89 -15.92
N VAL A 26 -0.83 16.95 -15.37
CA VAL A 26 0.47 17.24 -14.73
C VAL A 26 1.48 17.69 -15.76
N ALA A 27 1.64 16.96 -16.86
CA ALA A 27 2.61 17.25 -17.92
C ALA A 27 2.44 18.67 -18.51
N LYS A 28 1.20 19.14 -18.64
CA LYS A 28 0.89 20.50 -19.14
C LYS A 28 1.34 21.63 -18.21
N GLN A 29 1.59 21.34 -16.93
CA GLN A 29 2.03 22.31 -15.92
C GLN A 29 3.55 22.36 -15.79
N CYS A 30 4.26 21.44 -16.44
CA CYS A 30 5.72 21.39 -16.41
C CYS A 30 6.31 22.32 -17.46
N LYS A 31 7.48 22.88 -17.18
CA LYS A 31 8.26 23.64 -18.16
C LYS A 31 8.61 22.79 -19.37
N GLU A 32 9.12 21.59 -19.13
CA GLU A 32 9.42 20.59 -20.14
C GLU A 32 9.09 19.20 -19.57
N SER A 33 8.31 18.40 -20.27
CA SER A 33 7.89 17.10 -19.76
C SER A 33 7.96 15.99 -20.80
N LYS A 34 8.24 14.78 -20.31
CA LYS A 34 8.08 13.53 -21.08
C LYS A 34 7.16 12.62 -20.30
N LEU A 35 6.21 12.02 -20.99
CA LEU A 35 5.27 11.07 -20.39
C LEU A 35 5.72 9.65 -20.69
N LEU A 36 5.83 8.84 -19.65
CA LEU A 36 6.13 7.40 -19.73
C LEU A 36 4.93 6.60 -19.26
N LEU A 37 4.42 5.74 -20.13
CA LEU A 37 3.34 4.81 -19.84
C LEU A 37 3.94 3.43 -19.58
N ILE A 38 3.72 2.86 -18.40
CA ILE A 38 4.03 1.46 -18.09
C ILE A 38 2.76 0.60 -18.17
N LYS A 39 2.90 -0.72 -18.20
CA LYS A 39 1.77 -1.63 -18.12
C LYS A 39 1.23 -1.66 -16.69
N SER A 40 -0.09 -1.64 -16.51
CA SER A 40 -0.72 -1.77 -15.21
C SER A 40 -0.52 -3.16 -14.59
N GLY A 41 -0.54 -3.22 -13.26
CA GLY A 41 -0.48 -4.45 -12.48
C GLY A 41 0.91 -4.72 -11.87
N GLU A 42 0.91 -5.55 -10.82
CA GLU A 42 2.09 -5.85 -9.99
C GLU A 42 3.27 -6.43 -10.79
N ALA A 43 3.00 -7.19 -11.86
CA ALA A 43 4.04 -7.73 -12.74
C ALA A 43 4.97 -6.64 -13.35
N SER A 44 4.55 -5.38 -13.31
CA SER A 44 5.38 -4.25 -13.74
C SER A 44 6.38 -3.77 -12.68
N LYS A 45 6.29 -4.24 -11.44
CA LYS A 45 7.30 -3.98 -10.40
C LYS A 45 8.52 -4.90 -10.57
N CYS A 46 9.27 -4.73 -11.64
CA CYS A 46 10.40 -5.60 -11.99
C CYS A 46 11.60 -4.81 -12.54
N PHE A 47 12.75 -5.44 -12.61
CA PHE A 47 13.97 -4.84 -13.15
C PHE A 47 13.82 -4.31 -14.58
N ARG A 48 13.09 -5.01 -15.45
CA ARG A 48 12.84 -4.55 -16.82
C ARG A 48 12.12 -3.20 -16.86
N SER A 49 11.11 -3.03 -16.01
CA SER A 49 10.38 -1.76 -15.91
C SER A 49 11.26 -0.66 -15.29
N LEU A 50 12.06 -0.99 -14.28
CA LEU A 50 13.02 -0.08 -13.68
C LEU A 50 14.04 0.41 -14.74
N GLU A 51 14.63 -0.50 -15.50
CA GLU A 51 15.51 -0.18 -16.62
C GLU A 51 14.85 0.73 -17.64
N GLY A 52 13.56 0.45 -17.96
CA GLY A 52 12.77 1.30 -18.85
C GLY A 52 12.59 2.72 -18.34
N VAL A 53 12.31 2.89 -17.04
CA VAL A 53 12.19 4.22 -16.41
C VAL A 53 13.54 4.93 -16.42
N LEU A 54 14.63 4.27 -16.00
CA LEU A 54 15.98 4.84 -15.99
C LEU A 54 16.44 5.23 -17.40
N SER A 55 16.16 4.40 -18.40
CA SER A 55 16.47 4.70 -19.81
C SER A 55 15.65 5.90 -20.32
N ALA A 56 14.40 6.03 -19.92
CA ALA A 56 13.58 7.20 -20.26
C ALA A 56 14.14 8.50 -19.64
N MET A 57 14.62 8.43 -18.40
CA MET A 57 15.27 9.55 -17.70
C MET A 57 16.57 9.97 -18.44
N LEU A 58 17.39 9.00 -18.79
CA LEU A 58 18.65 9.24 -19.50
C LEU A 58 18.41 9.83 -20.90
N ASN A 59 17.51 9.22 -21.69
CA ASN A 59 17.15 9.67 -23.02
C ASN A 59 16.46 11.05 -23.05
N PHE A 60 15.87 11.46 -21.93
CA PHE A 60 15.31 12.80 -21.74
C PHE A 60 16.33 13.78 -21.16
N SER A 61 17.56 13.32 -20.97
CA SER A 61 18.69 14.11 -20.44
C SER A 61 18.36 14.77 -19.09
N LEU A 62 17.66 14.04 -18.19
CA LEU A 62 17.43 14.53 -16.84
C LEU A 62 18.74 14.71 -16.10
N THR A 63 18.85 15.78 -15.33
CA THR A 63 19.96 16.12 -14.46
C THR A 63 19.58 15.96 -12.98
N ARG A 64 20.50 16.20 -12.06
CA ARG A 64 20.20 16.19 -10.61
C ARG A 64 19.20 17.27 -10.18
N GLY A 65 19.05 18.35 -10.97
CA GLY A 65 18.09 19.42 -10.71
C GLY A 65 16.67 19.11 -11.22
N ASP A 66 16.50 18.05 -11.98
CA ASP A 66 15.21 17.64 -12.57
C ASP A 66 14.45 16.67 -11.64
N CYS A 67 13.27 16.24 -12.03
CA CYS A 67 12.46 15.37 -11.18
C CYS A 67 11.64 14.34 -11.96
N ILE A 68 11.15 13.37 -11.20
CA ILE A 68 10.14 12.41 -11.63
C ILE A 68 8.82 12.65 -10.89
N VAL A 69 7.69 12.55 -11.59
CA VAL A 69 6.35 12.60 -10.98
C VAL A 69 5.63 11.30 -11.28
N ALA A 70 5.29 10.57 -10.25
CA ALA A 70 4.46 9.38 -10.34
C ALA A 70 2.98 9.77 -10.28
N VAL A 71 2.19 9.36 -11.28
CA VAL A 71 0.74 9.57 -11.31
C VAL A 71 0.09 8.19 -11.44
N GLY A 72 -0.27 7.57 -10.32
CA GLY A 72 -0.78 6.20 -10.34
C GLY A 72 -0.99 5.57 -8.97
N GLY A 73 -1.24 4.27 -8.96
CA GLY A 73 -1.30 3.48 -7.74
C GLY A 73 0.08 3.15 -7.16
N GLY A 74 0.11 2.23 -6.19
CA GLY A 74 1.34 1.83 -5.50
C GLY A 74 2.44 1.32 -6.44
N VAL A 75 2.10 0.60 -7.50
CA VAL A 75 3.06 0.10 -8.50
C VAL A 75 3.83 1.25 -9.15
N VAL A 76 3.11 2.29 -9.60
CA VAL A 76 3.71 3.48 -10.22
C VAL A 76 4.55 4.26 -9.21
N GLY A 77 4.04 4.45 -8.00
CA GLY A 77 4.73 5.16 -6.92
C GLY A 77 6.04 4.47 -6.53
N ASP A 78 5.98 3.16 -6.25
CA ASP A 78 7.13 2.37 -5.82
C ASP A 78 8.24 2.32 -6.89
N LEU A 79 7.85 2.01 -8.14
CA LEU A 79 8.79 1.92 -9.26
C LEU A 79 9.45 3.28 -9.54
N SER A 80 8.65 4.36 -9.57
CA SER A 80 9.16 5.70 -9.85
C SER A 80 10.06 6.23 -8.73
N GLY A 81 9.65 6.01 -7.47
CA GLY A 81 10.44 6.42 -6.31
C GLY A 81 11.76 5.65 -6.24
N PHE A 82 11.75 4.34 -6.54
CA PHE A 82 12.98 3.55 -6.58
C PHE A 82 13.88 3.98 -7.75
N ALA A 83 13.32 4.24 -8.93
CA ALA A 83 14.09 4.79 -10.05
C ALA A 83 14.72 6.14 -9.70
N ALA A 84 13.97 7.04 -9.05
CA ALA A 84 14.48 8.32 -8.60
C ALA A 84 15.62 8.18 -7.58
N SER A 85 15.55 7.20 -6.67
CA SER A 85 16.60 6.92 -5.69
C SER A 85 17.90 6.44 -6.33
N CYS A 86 17.80 5.68 -7.43
CA CYS A 86 18.94 5.11 -8.14
C CYS A 86 19.59 6.10 -9.13
N TYR A 87 18.78 6.91 -9.83
CA TYR A 87 19.25 7.78 -10.89
C TYR A 87 20.13 8.89 -10.35
N MET A 88 21.36 9.00 -10.86
CA MET A 88 22.37 9.97 -10.40
C MET A 88 22.60 10.03 -8.88
N ARG A 89 22.34 8.94 -8.16
CA ARG A 89 22.39 8.79 -6.69
C ARG A 89 21.30 9.57 -5.95
N GLY A 90 20.19 9.83 -6.63
CA GLY A 90 19.00 10.48 -6.09
C GLY A 90 18.65 11.78 -6.81
N ILE A 91 17.41 11.85 -7.29
CA ILE A 91 16.79 13.07 -7.82
C ILE A 91 15.43 13.27 -7.16
N ASP A 92 14.86 14.46 -7.26
CA ASP A 92 13.57 14.75 -6.69
C ASP A 92 12.46 13.86 -7.25
N PHE A 93 11.58 13.43 -6.36
CA PHE A 93 10.43 12.57 -6.64
C PHE A 93 9.16 13.16 -6.03
N TYR A 94 8.08 13.19 -6.80
CA TYR A 94 6.74 13.57 -6.36
C TYR A 94 5.77 12.43 -6.63
N ASN A 95 4.78 12.27 -5.73
CA ASN A 95 3.77 11.20 -5.87
C ASN A 95 2.36 11.80 -5.90
N ILE A 96 1.58 11.38 -6.90
CA ILE A 96 0.17 11.73 -7.09
C ILE A 96 -0.61 10.41 -7.13
N PRO A 97 -1.03 9.90 -5.96
CA PRO A 97 -1.69 8.61 -5.85
C PRO A 97 -3.10 8.64 -6.44
N THR A 98 -3.44 7.64 -7.28
CA THR A 98 -4.74 7.55 -7.97
C THR A 98 -5.58 6.37 -7.52
N THR A 99 -5.12 5.54 -6.58
CA THR A 99 -5.90 4.49 -5.92
C THR A 99 -6.08 4.82 -4.45
N LEU A 100 -7.18 4.35 -3.84
CA LEU A 100 -7.41 4.57 -2.41
C LEU A 100 -6.28 3.97 -1.57
N LEU A 101 -5.85 2.74 -1.89
CA LEU A 101 -4.71 2.10 -1.23
C LEU A 101 -3.47 3.01 -1.20
N SER A 102 -3.18 3.65 -2.33
CA SER A 102 -2.03 4.54 -2.40
C SER A 102 -2.27 5.86 -1.68
N GLN A 103 -3.49 6.39 -1.67
CA GLN A 103 -3.83 7.62 -0.96
C GLN A 103 -3.77 7.48 0.56
N VAL A 104 -4.22 6.33 1.10
CA VAL A 104 -4.23 6.13 2.56
C VAL A 104 -2.94 5.50 3.08
N ASP A 105 -2.21 4.76 2.22
CA ASP A 105 -1.07 3.95 2.68
C ASP A 105 0.19 4.11 1.84
N SER A 106 0.30 3.48 0.67
CA SER A 106 1.59 3.22 0.02
C SER A 106 2.35 4.48 -0.43
N SER A 107 1.70 5.61 -0.67
CA SER A 107 2.38 6.86 -1.05
C SER A 107 3.15 7.54 0.08
N ILE A 108 2.91 7.15 1.33
CA ILE A 108 3.48 7.76 2.54
C ILE A 108 4.48 6.82 3.20
N GLY A 109 5.60 7.36 3.66
CA GLY A 109 6.60 6.62 4.44
C GLY A 109 7.80 6.14 3.65
N GLY A 110 7.90 6.51 2.36
CA GLY A 110 9.11 6.39 1.54
C GLY A 110 9.56 4.96 1.21
N LYS A 111 8.75 3.95 1.44
CA LYS A 111 9.05 2.59 0.97
C LYS A 111 8.90 2.57 -0.55
N THR A 112 9.99 2.35 -1.27
CA THR A 112 9.99 2.22 -2.73
C THR A 112 10.73 0.96 -3.12
N ALA A 113 10.15 0.13 -3.98
CA ALA A 113 10.72 -1.17 -4.28
C ALA A 113 10.20 -1.76 -5.59
N ILE A 114 10.90 -2.79 -6.03
CA ILE A 114 10.47 -3.73 -7.06
C ILE A 114 10.53 -5.16 -6.53
N ASP A 115 9.84 -6.06 -7.22
CA ASP A 115 9.88 -7.47 -6.93
C ASP A 115 11.12 -8.13 -7.52
N PHE A 116 11.63 -9.16 -6.86
CA PHE A 116 12.76 -9.93 -7.33
C PHE A 116 12.53 -11.43 -7.13
N GLY A 117 12.62 -12.18 -8.21
CA GLY A 117 12.27 -13.59 -8.23
C GLY A 117 10.78 -13.78 -7.87
N LYS A 118 10.52 -14.50 -6.78
CA LYS A 118 9.16 -14.72 -6.25
C LYS A 118 8.86 -13.87 -5.00
N VAL A 119 9.76 -12.95 -4.65
CA VAL A 119 9.65 -12.16 -3.42
C VAL A 119 9.24 -10.74 -3.76
N LYS A 120 8.09 -10.33 -3.25
CA LYS A 120 7.58 -8.97 -3.40
C LYS A 120 8.45 -7.96 -2.65
N ASN A 121 8.62 -6.78 -3.23
CA ASN A 121 9.31 -5.63 -2.62
C ASN A 121 10.71 -5.97 -2.07
N ALA A 122 11.41 -6.94 -2.70
CA ALA A 122 12.70 -7.44 -2.19
C ALA A 122 13.86 -6.49 -2.46
N VAL A 123 13.77 -5.68 -3.50
CA VAL A 123 14.84 -4.75 -3.92
C VAL A 123 14.28 -3.34 -3.94
N GLY A 124 14.82 -2.46 -3.09
CA GLY A 124 14.29 -1.12 -2.97
C GLY A 124 15.10 -0.21 -2.06
N ALA A 125 14.55 0.96 -1.78
CA ALA A 125 15.14 1.97 -0.92
C ALA A 125 14.06 2.67 -0.08
N PHE A 126 14.45 3.17 1.08
CA PHE A 126 13.67 4.21 1.76
C PHE A 126 13.97 5.55 1.10
N TYR A 127 13.08 6.00 0.22
CA TYR A 127 13.25 7.25 -0.53
C TYR A 127 11.97 8.08 -0.44
N GLN A 128 12.02 9.15 0.34
CA GLN A 128 10.86 10.01 0.59
C GLN A 128 10.55 10.87 -0.64
N PRO A 129 9.28 10.95 -1.06
CA PRO A 129 8.87 11.96 -2.02
C PRO A 129 9.03 13.36 -1.42
N LYS A 130 9.38 14.35 -2.24
CA LYS A 130 9.40 15.76 -1.81
C LYS A 130 8.02 16.23 -1.37
N LYS A 131 6.98 15.79 -2.09
CA LYS A 131 5.57 15.99 -1.74
C LYS A 131 4.73 14.83 -2.27
N VAL A 132 3.64 14.56 -1.57
CA VAL A 132 2.53 13.72 -2.04
C VAL A 132 1.32 14.63 -2.21
N VAL A 133 0.74 14.63 -3.41
CA VAL A 133 -0.49 15.39 -3.70
C VAL A 133 -1.64 14.41 -3.79
N ILE A 134 -2.49 14.44 -2.81
CA ILE A 134 -3.66 13.56 -2.70
C ILE A 134 -4.89 14.35 -3.14
N ASP A 135 -5.49 13.89 -4.22
CA ASP A 135 -6.75 14.41 -4.78
C ASP A 135 -7.78 13.27 -4.72
N PRO A 136 -8.76 13.33 -3.80
CA PRO A 136 -9.79 12.31 -3.69
C PRO A 136 -10.70 12.22 -4.93
N ASP A 137 -10.84 13.27 -5.72
CA ASP A 137 -11.74 13.30 -6.89
C ASP A 137 -11.29 12.31 -7.98
N VAL A 138 -9.99 11.98 -8.05
CA VAL A 138 -9.48 10.98 -8.99
C VAL A 138 -10.02 9.58 -8.73
N LEU A 139 -10.48 9.30 -7.50
CA LEU A 139 -11.10 8.03 -7.12
C LEU A 139 -12.48 7.82 -7.80
N SER A 140 -13.08 8.87 -8.36
CA SER A 140 -14.33 8.75 -9.13
C SER A 140 -14.19 7.83 -10.36
N THR A 141 -12.97 7.61 -10.84
CA THR A 141 -12.68 6.71 -11.97
C THR A 141 -12.15 5.34 -11.54
N LEU A 142 -12.01 5.10 -10.23
CA LEU A 142 -11.56 3.83 -9.68
C LEU A 142 -12.76 2.88 -9.55
N ASP A 143 -12.59 1.62 -9.98
CA ASP A 143 -13.61 0.59 -9.81
C ASP A 143 -13.81 0.24 -8.32
N ASP A 144 -15.01 -0.28 -7.99
CA ASP A 144 -15.38 -0.54 -6.61
C ASP A 144 -14.49 -1.61 -5.95
N ARG A 145 -14.05 -2.63 -6.68
CA ARG A 145 -13.17 -3.65 -6.11
C ARG A 145 -11.84 -3.06 -5.65
N GLN A 146 -11.24 -2.19 -6.48
CA GLN A 146 -10.00 -1.49 -6.13
C GLN A 146 -10.21 -0.49 -4.99
N LEU A 147 -11.36 0.20 -4.98
CA LEU A 147 -11.73 1.10 -3.89
C LEU A 147 -11.85 0.33 -2.57
N HIS A 148 -12.59 -0.77 -2.57
CA HIS A 148 -12.81 -1.60 -1.38
C HIS A 148 -11.52 -2.28 -0.91
N ALA A 149 -10.66 -2.73 -1.82
CA ALA A 149 -9.34 -3.23 -1.46
C ALA A 149 -8.48 -2.15 -0.78
N GLY A 150 -8.53 -0.90 -1.26
CA GLY A 150 -7.88 0.21 -0.56
C GLY A 150 -8.49 0.52 0.80
N LEU A 151 -9.82 0.35 0.92
CA LEU A 151 -10.54 0.56 2.18
C LEU A 151 -10.12 -0.46 3.27
N ALA A 152 -9.70 -1.67 2.89
CA ALA A 152 -9.19 -2.66 3.85
C ALA A 152 -7.99 -2.11 4.65
N GLU A 153 -7.12 -1.29 4.04
CA GLU A 153 -6.02 -0.62 4.74
C GLU A 153 -6.51 0.46 5.72
N ALA A 154 -7.54 1.21 5.34
CA ALA A 154 -8.16 2.17 6.25
C ALA A 154 -8.85 1.46 7.43
N ILE A 155 -9.56 0.35 7.19
CA ILE A 155 -10.16 -0.51 8.23
C ILE A 155 -9.08 -1.04 9.16
N LYS A 156 -7.94 -1.50 8.63
CA LYS A 156 -6.79 -1.96 9.41
C LYS A 156 -6.28 -0.87 10.35
N MET A 157 -6.05 0.34 9.83
CA MET A 157 -5.59 1.47 10.65
C MET A 157 -6.63 1.89 11.69
N ALA A 158 -7.90 1.86 11.32
CA ALA A 158 -9.00 2.16 12.23
C ALA A 158 -9.07 1.13 13.37
N ALA A 159 -8.98 -0.15 13.04
CA ALA A 159 -9.03 -1.23 14.03
C ALA A 159 -7.89 -1.15 15.05
N THR A 160 -6.70 -0.73 14.63
CA THR A 160 -5.53 -0.62 15.52
C THR A 160 -5.47 0.70 16.28
N SER A 161 -6.00 1.82 15.73
CA SER A 161 -5.57 3.15 16.20
C SER A 161 -6.68 4.19 16.29
N ASP A 162 -7.87 3.96 15.69
CA ASP A 162 -8.92 4.98 15.61
C ASP A 162 -10.33 4.38 15.59
N LYS A 163 -10.91 4.26 16.78
CA LYS A 163 -12.28 3.72 16.94
C LYS A 163 -13.35 4.54 16.20
N GLU A 164 -13.20 5.86 16.12
CA GLU A 164 -14.18 6.72 15.45
C GLU A 164 -14.11 6.54 13.93
N LEU A 165 -12.90 6.37 13.37
CA LEU A 165 -12.74 6.01 11.95
C LEU A 165 -13.37 4.65 11.65
N PHE A 166 -13.21 3.67 12.55
CA PHE A 166 -13.86 2.38 12.42
C PHE A 166 -15.38 2.52 12.38
N GLU A 167 -15.97 3.30 13.31
CA GLU A 167 -17.40 3.57 13.36
C GLU A 167 -17.91 4.31 12.12
N LEU A 168 -17.14 5.30 11.63
CA LEU A 168 -17.45 6.01 10.40
C LEU A 168 -17.56 5.03 9.23
N ILE A 169 -16.57 4.18 9.02
CA ILE A 169 -16.56 3.20 7.93
C ILE A 169 -17.69 2.17 8.10
N ALA A 170 -17.88 1.67 9.34
CA ALA A 170 -18.92 0.68 9.62
C ALA A 170 -20.35 1.20 9.37
N LYS A 171 -20.63 2.47 9.69
CA LYS A 171 -21.96 3.08 9.59
C LYS A 171 -22.21 3.81 8.26
N SER A 172 -21.17 4.10 7.47
CA SER A 172 -21.29 4.86 6.22
C SER A 172 -22.32 4.23 5.26
N GLU A 173 -23.31 4.97 4.85
CA GLU A 173 -24.27 4.55 3.81
C GLU A 173 -23.74 4.83 2.40
N ASN A 174 -22.76 5.74 2.30
CA ASN A 174 -22.12 6.12 1.05
C ASN A 174 -20.62 6.38 1.28
N ILE A 175 -19.83 5.32 1.19
CA ILE A 175 -18.37 5.42 1.46
C ILE A 175 -17.63 6.40 0.53
N ARG A 176 -18.11 6.58 -0.71
CA ARG A 176 -17.54 7.57 -1.63
C ARG A 176 -17.81 9.00 -1.17
N GLY A 177 -18.92 9.25 -0.49
CA GLY A 177 -19.25 10.54 0.14
C GLY A 177 -18.38 10.83 1.36
N ASP A 178 -18.00 9.79 2.12
CA ASP A 178 -17.20 9.90 3.32
C ASP A 178 -15.70 9.75 3.06
N ILE A 179 -15.28 9.53 1.81
CA ILE A 179 -13.93 9.11 1.45
C ILE A 179 -12.86 10.12 1.85
N VAL A 180 -13.17 11.39 1.80
CA VAL A 180 -12.23 12.48 2.19
C VAL A 180 -11.85 12.34 3.66
N GLU A 181 -12.83 12.09 4.53
CA GLU A 181 -12.59 11.94 5.96
C GLU A 181 -11.85 10.62 6.27
N VAL A 182 -12.20 9.54 5.56
CA VAL A 182 -11.46 8.27 5.65
C VAL A 182 -9.98 8.46 5.29
N ILE A 183 -9.69 9.13 4.17
CA ILE A 183 -8.32 9.42 3.75
C ILE A 183 -7.62 10.28 4.79
N ARG A 184 -8.24 11.38 5.22
CA ARG A 184 -7.65 12.31 6.18
C ARG A 184 -7.25 11.61 7.48
N ARG A 185 -8.15 10.83 8.08
CA ARG A 185 -7.89 10.15 9.35
C ARG A 185 -6.83 9.05 9.18
N SER A 186 -6.89 8.26 8.11
CA SER A 186 -5.88 7.26 7.80
C SER A 186 -4.49 7.87 7.66
N LEU A 187 -4.39 9.02 6.97
CA LEU A 187 -3.13 9.75 6.81
C LEU A 187 -2.58 10.28 8.13
N MET A 188 -3.44 10.76 9.03
CA MET A 188 -3.01 11.22 10.37
C MET A 188 -2.41 10.07 11.17
N ILE A 189 -3.08 8.90 11.21
CA ILE A 189 -2.55 7.71 11.87
C ILE A 189 -1.19 7.33 11.28
N LYS A 190 -1.13 7.23 9.94
CA LYS A 190 0.11 6.81 9.27
C LYS A 190 1.24 7.81 9.46
N LYS A 191 0.96 9.11 9.39
CA LYS A 191 1.92 10.17 9.65
C LYS A 191 2.54 10.01 11.04
N ASP A 192 1.69 9.92 12.08
CA ASP A 192 2.14 9.83 13.46
C ASP A 192 3.03 8.59 13.69
N VAL A 193 2.68 7.47 13.08
CA VAL A 193 3.46 6.23 13.16
C VAL A 193 4.79 6.36 12.41
N VAL A 194 4.80 6.94 11.21
CA VAL A 194 6.01 7.06 10.37
C VAL A 194 6.98 8.10 10.93
N GLU A 195 6.49 9.20 11.49
CA GLU A 195 7.34 10.22 12.12
C GLU A 195 8.07 9.67 13.36
N GLN A 196 7.41 8.79 14.13
CA GLN A 196 8.02 8.15 15.29
C GLN A 196 8.97 6.99 14.93
N ASP A 197 8.70 6.30 13.83
CA ASP A 197 9.51 5.14 13.39
C ASP A 197 9.66 5.10 11.86
N PRO A 198 10.52 5.93 11.28
CA PRO A 198 10.69 6.02 9.83
C PRO A 198 11.17 4.70 9.16
N LYS A 199 11.91 3.85 9.90
CA LYS A 199 12.53 2.62 9.37
C LYS A 199 11.86 1.32 9.78
N GLU A 200 10.70 1.39 10.47
CA GLU A 200 9.96 0.21 10.92
C GLU A 200 10.76 -0.71 11.86
N SER A 201 11.48 -0.11 12.78
CA SER A 201 12.22 -0.86 13.81
C SER A 201 11.39 -1.18 15.06
N GLY A 202 10.28 -0.48 15.29
CA GLY A 202 9.43 -0.56 16.48
C GLY A 202 7.96 -0.31 16.20
N LEU A 203 7.47 0.89 16.51
CA LEU A 203 6.04 1.26 16.46
C LEU A 203 5.40 1.05 15.07
N ARG A 204 6.13 1.34 14.00
CA ARG A 204 5.59 1.24 12.63
C ARG A 204 5.14 -0.18 12.27
N ARG A 205 5.54 -1.19 13.03
CA ARG A 205 5.03 -2.58 12.88
C ARG A 205 3.54 -2.68 13.13
N VAL A 206 2.89 -1.72 13.82
CA VAL A 206 1.42 -1.70 13.98
C VAL A 206 0.70 -1.74 12.64
N LEU A 207 1.28 -1.12 11.60
CA LEU A 207 0.75 -1.14 10.24
C LEU A 207 0.77 -2.54 9.60
N ASN A 208 1.41 -3.53 10.24
CA ASN A 208 1.42 -4.92 9.79
C ASN A 208 0.29 -5.77 10.42
N PHE A 209 -0.70 -5.18 11.10
CA PHE A 209 -1.89 -5.92 11.50
C PHE A 209 -2.52 -6.61 10.29
N GLY A 210 -2.80 -7.90 10.39
CA GLY A 210 -3.30 -8.72 9.28
C GLY A 210 -2.25 -9.13 8.22
N HIS A 211 -1.08 -8.50 8.17
CA HIS A 211 -0.10 -8.73 7.09
C HIS A 211 0.60 -10.08 7.16
N THR A 212 0.80 -10.65 8.33
CA THR A 212 1.48 -11.96 8.47
C THR A 212 0.72 -13.06 7.72
N VAL A 213 -0.58 -13.17 7.96
CA VAL A 213 -1.45 -14.12 7.27
C VAL A 213 -1.80 -13.62 5.86
N GLY A 214 -2.08 -12.33 5.71
CA GLY A 214 -2.45 -11.71 4.44
C GLY A 214 -1.38 -11.90 3.35
N HIS A 215 -0.11 -11.69 3.65
CA HIS A 215 0.99 -11.91 2.69
C HIS A 215 1.17 -13.37 2.32
N ALA A 216 0.95 -14.30 3.26
CA ALA A 216 0.96 -15.74 2.95
C ALA A 216 -0.15 -16.08 1.95
N ILE A 217 -1.38 -15.57 2.17
CA ILE A 217 -2.51 -15.73 1.26
C ILE A 217 -2.19 -15.10 -0.10
N GLU A 218 -1.70 -13.86 -0.13
CA GLU A 218 -1.35 -13.13 -1.35
C GLU A 218 -0.34 -13.89 -2.21
N SER A 219 0.67 -14.48 -1.57
CA SER A 219 1.69 -15.29 -2.25
C SER A 219 1.11 -16.57 -2.84
N LEU A 220 0.13 -17.20 -2.18
CA LEU A 220 -0.51 -18.44 -2.61
C LEU A 220 -1.56 -18.21 -3.70
N GLU A 221 -2.28 -17.11 -3.65
CA GLU A 221 -3.32 -16.74 -4.64
C GLU A 221 -2.76 -16.16 -5.95
N SER A 222 -1.46 -15.81 -5.98
CA SER A 222 -0.74 -15.42 -7.20
C SER A 222 -1.47 -14.37 -8.04
N GLY A 223 -2.02 -13.33 -7.41
CA GLY A 223 -2.69 -12.19 -8.07
C GLY A 223 -4.19 -12.38 -8.37
N LYS A 224 -4.82 -13.45 -7.90
CA LYS A 224 -6.30 -13.60 -7.99
C LYS A 224 -7.01 -12.65 -7.02
N LEU A 225 -6.44 -12.47 -5.84
CA LEU A 225 -6.88 -11.51 -4.84
C LEU A 225 -6.01 -10.26 -4.89
N LEU A 226 -6.63 -9.11 -4.65
CA LEU A 226 -5.92 -7.85 -4.44
C LEU A 226 -5.27 -7.82 -3.05
N HIS A 227 -4.21 -7.02 -2.89
CA HIS A 227 -3.50 -6.89 -1.61
C HIS A 227 -4.46 -6.64 -0.43
N GLY A 228 -5.33 -5.62 -0.52
CA GLY A 228 -6.28 -5.32 0.55
C GLY A 228 -7.29 -6.44 0.83
N GLU A 229 -7.67 -7.23 -0.18
CA GLU A 229 -8.50 -8.42 0.02
C GLU A 229 -7.77 -9.48 0.86
N CYS A 230 -6.47 -9.65 0.64
CA CYS A 230 -5.63 -10.54 1.44
C CYS A 230 -5.44 -10.02 2.87
N ILE A 231 -5.27 -8.69 3.04
CA ILE A 231 -5.17 -8.08 4.37
C ILE A 231 -6.48 -8.19 5.15
N ALA A 232 -7.63 -8.05 4.48
CA ALA A 232 -8.94 -8.27 5.11
C ALA A 232 -9.05 -9.68 5.72
N LEU A 233 -8.68 -10.71 4.94
CA LEU A 233 -8.59 -12.09 5.44
C LEU A 233 -7.59 -12.20 6.61
N GLY A 234 -6.43 -11.57 6.49
CA GLY A 234 -5.37 -11.66 7.48
C GLY A 234 -5.69 -10.99 8.81
N MET A 235 -6.60 -10.02 8.86
CA MET A 235 -7.03 -9.37 10.11
C MET A 235 -7.85 -10.30 11.00
N LEU A 236 -8.69 -11.16 10.42
CA LEU A 236 -9.66 -12.00 11.15
C LEU A 236 -9.02 -12.97 12.15
N PRO A 237 -7.93 -13.70 11.83
CA PRO A 237 -7.26 -14.56 12.82
C PRO A 237 -6.44 -13.78 13.85
N MET A 238 -6.13 -12.51 13.60
CA MET A 238 -5.23 -11.71 14.43
C MET A 238 -5.98 -10.77 15.38
N CYS A 239 -7.25 -11.02 15.66
CA CYS A 239 -8.04 -10.24 16.61
C CYS A 239 -8.85 -11.15 17.57
N SER A 240 -9.40 -10.56 18.64
CA SER A 240 -10.32 -11.24 19.55
C SER A 240 -11.63 -11.61 18.86
N GLU A 241 -12.42 -12.49 19.47
CA GLU A 241 -13.75 -12.88 18.94
C GLU A 241 -14.70 -11.66 18.88
N GLU A 242 -14.66 -10.80 19.89
CA GLU A 242 -15.47 -9.58 19.93
C GLU A 242 -15.11 -8.62 18.79
N VAL A 243 -13.83 -8.42 18.53
CA VAL A 243 -13.36 -7.58 17.42
C VAL A 243 -13.71 -8.23 16.08
N ARG A 244 -13.55 -9.54 15.95
CA ARG A 244 -13.91 -10.30 14.74
C ARG A 244 -15.39 -10.18 14.43
N ALA A 245 -16.25 -10.30 15.44
CA ALA A 245 -17.71 -10.13 15.29
C ALA A 245 -18.08 -8.72 14.79
N ARG A 246 -17.26 -7.71 15.06
CA ARG A 246 -17.44 -6.36 14.54
C ARG A 246 -16.82 -6.15 13.15
N LEU A 247 -15.66 -6.78 12.87
CA LEU A 247 -14.99 -6.69 11.59
C LEU A 247 -15.76 -7.38 10.46
N LEU A 248 -16.29 -8.58 10.70
CA LEU A 248 -16.97 -9.39 9.69
C LEU A 248 -18.04 -8.61 8.93
N PRO A 249 -19.05 -7.99 9.57
CA PRO A 249 -20.10 -7.26 8.86
C PRO A 249 -19.56 -6.04 8.08
N VAL A 250 -18.47 -5.44 8.54
CA VAL A 250 -17.83 -4.32 7.83
C VAL A 250 -17.13 -4.82 6.56
N LEU A 251 -16.40 -5.93 6.65
CA LEU A 251 -15.71 -6.52 5.49
C LEU A 251 -16.73 -7.00 4.45
N GLU A 252 -17.80 -7.68 4.87
CA GLU A 252 -18.90 -8.15 4.00
C GLU A 252 -19.62 -6.99 3.30
N LYS A 253 -19.90 -5.90 4.03
CA LYS A 253 -20.50 -4.68 3.49
C LYS A 253 -19.75 -4.13 2.29
N TYR A 254 -18.43 -4.20 2.32
CA TYR A 254 -17.55 -3.73 1.25
C TYR A 254 -17.09 -4.86 0.33
N SER A 255 -17.79 -5.99 0.32
CA SER A 255 -17.47 -7.14 -0.54
C SER A 255 -16.02 -7.61 -0.44
N LEU A 256 -15.41 -7.41 0.73
CA LEU A 256 -14.09 -7.95 1.05
C LEU A 256 -14.24 -9.41 1.49
N PRO A 257 -13.32 -10.29 1.11
CA PRO A 257 -13.43 -11.71 1.46
C PRO A 257 -13.26 -11.92 2.96
N THR A 258 -14.07 -12.83 3.51
CA THR A 258 -14.04 -13.24 4.92
C THR A 258 -13.70 -14.71 5.10
N LYS A 259 -13.60 -15.46 3.98
CA LYS A 259 -13.26 -16.89 3.96
C LYS A 259 -12.16 -17.17 2.95
N SER A 260 -11.35 -18.20 3.24
CA SER A 260 -10.28 -18.66 2.38
C SER A 260 -10.34 -20.17 2.19
N ALA A 261 -10.19 -20.61 0.94
CA ALA A 261 -10.08 -22.02 0.60
C ALA A 261 -8.64 -22.56 0.72
N ILE A 262 -7.67 -21.73 1.13
CA ILE A 262 -6.27 -22.15 1.26
C ILE A 262 -6.13 -23.04 2.49
N ALA A 263 -5.50 -24.21 2.31
CA ALA A 263 -5.19 -25.10 3.40
C ALA A 263 -4.17 -24.45 4.36
N PRO A 264 -4.39 -24.52 5.70
CA PRO A 264 -3.52 -23.90 6.70
C PRO A 264 -2.05 -24.32 6.58
N GLU A 265 -1.80 -25.59 6.22
CA GLU A 265 -0.45 -26.13 6.08
C GLU A 265 0.36 -25.43 4.99
N ARG A 266 -0.31 -24.94 3.93
CA ARG A 266 0.33 -24.15 2.88
C ARG A 266 0.70 -22.75 3.36
N MET A 267 -0.13 -22.15 4.22
CA MET A 267 0.17 -20.87 4.85
C MET A 267 1.33 -20.99 5.85
N ALA A 268 1.38 -22.10 6.61
CA ALA A 268 2.43 -22.37 7.59
C ALA A 268 3.84 -22.32 6.99
N LEU A 269 4.02 -22.92 5.81
CA LEU A 269 5.31 -22.92 5.10
C LEU A 269 5.81 -21.49 4.79
N LEU A 270 4.91 -20.58 4.44
CA LEU A 270 5.27 -19.21 4.10
C LEU A 270 5.47 -18.35 5.36
N ILE A 271 4.64 -18.54 6.39
CA ILE A 271 4.76 -17.80 7.65
C ILE A 271 6.08 -18.18 8.34
N GLY A 272 6.47 -19.47 8.33
CA GLY A 272 7.73 -19.94 8.91
C GLY A 272 8.98 -19.44 8.19
N HIS A 273 8.88 -19.06 6.92
CA HIS A 273 9.98 -18.50 6.12
C HIS A 273 9.98 -16.96 6.06
N ASP A 274 9.02 -16.28 6.72
CA ASP A 274 9.00 -14.80 6.75
C ASP A 274 10.28 -14.26 7.40
N LYS A 275 10.85 -13.20 6.82
CA LYS A 275 12.04 -12.48 7.32
C LYS A 275 11.85 -11.93 8.76
N LYS A 276 10.62 -11.92 9.26
CA LYS A 276 10.25 -11.49 10.62
C LYS A 276 10.44 -12.58 11.68
N VAL A 277 10.78 -13.82 11.29
CA VAL A 277 11.02 -14.94 12.21
C VAL A 277 12.37 -14.75 12.90
N GLN A 278 12.34 -14.48 14.20
CA GLN A 278 13.52 -14.46 15.08
C GLN A 278 13.35 -15.54 16.15
N GLY A 279 14.24 -16.55 16.16
CA GLY A 279 14.18 -17.61 17.16
C GLY A 279 12.91 -18.49 17.06
N GLY A 280 12.36 -18.69 15.84
CA GLY A 280 11.16 -19.51 15.62
C GLY A 280 9.82 -18.82 15.88
N CYS A 281 9.83 -17.54 16.29
CA CYS A 281 8.63 -16.77 16.53
C CYS A 281 8.52 -15.56 15.59
N VAL A 282 7.29 -15.19 15.24
CA VAL A 282 6.93 -13.99 14.48
C VAL A 282 6.48 -12.92 15.46
N ASN A 283 6.94 -11.68 15.29
CA ASN A 283 6.37 -10.54 16.00
C ASN A 283 5.07 -10.14 15.29
N ALA A 284 3.95 -10.60 15.82
CA ALA A 284 2.63 -10.34 15.29
C ALA A 284 1.99 -9.11 15.94
N VAL A 285 1.03 -8.51 15.24
CA VAL A 285 0.14 -7.48 15.78
C VAL A 285 -1.22 -8.10 16.01
N THR A 286 -1.77 -7.92 17.19
CA THR A 286 -3.13 -8.37 17.54
C THR A 286 -3.99 -7.19 17.98
N VAL A 287 -5.30 -7.31 17.77
CA VAL A 287 -6.29 -6.32 18.17
C VAL A 287 -7.33 -7.01 19.05
N ASN A 288 -7.33 -6.68 20.33
CA ASN A 288 -8.27 -7.20 21.31
C ASN A 288 -9.42 -6.22 21.59
N GLU A 289 -9.25 -4.95 21.25
CA GLU A 289 -10.26 -3.90 21.29
C GLU A 289 -10.04 -2.95 20.09
N ILE A 290 -11.14 -2.52 19.42
CA ILE A 290 -11.06 -1.56 18.31
C ILE A 290 -10.47 -0.23 18.81
N GLY A 291 -9.44 0.23 18.10
CA GLY A 291 -8.68 1.43 18.41
C GLY A 291 -7.43 1.18 19.26
N SER A 292 -7.13 -0.09 19.56
CA SER A 292 -5.92 -0.48 20.28
C SER A 292 -5.24 -1.68 19.66
N PHE A 293 -3.97 -1.89 19.98
CA PHE A 293 -3.18 -3.02 19.46
C PHE A 293 -2.16 -3.52 20.48
N GLU A 294 -1.70 -4.72 20.27
CA GLU A 294 -0.61 -5.34 21.03
C GLU A 294 0.42 -5.97 20.10
N PHE A 295 1.69 -5.92 20.49
CA PHE A 295 2.74 -6.70 19.85
C PHE A 295 2.92 -8.01 20.61
N VAL A 296 2.70 -9.14 19.93
CA VAL A 296 2.77 -10.48 20.52
C VAL A 296 3.76 -11.34 19.74
N LYS A 297 4.59 -12.08 20.46
CA LYS A 297 5.42 -13.12 19.83
C LYS A 297 4.61 -14.39 19.73
N MET A 298 4.44 -14.90 18.52
CA MET A 298 3.68 -16.11 18.23
C MET A 298 4.51 -17.05 17.36
N SER A 299 4.39 -18.35 17.61
CA SER A 299 4.91 -19.36 16.69
C SER A 299 4.08 -19.41 15.41
N ALA A 300 4.62 -19.99 14.35
CA ALA A 300 3.87 -20.23 13.12
C ALA A 300 2.64 -21.12 13.37
N ASP A 301 2.77 -22.13 14.22
CA ASP A 301 1.68 -23.07 14.54
C ASP A 301 0.53 -22.36 15.26
N GLU A 302 0.81 -21.49 16.25
CA GLU A 302 -0.22 -20.67 16.92
C GLU A 302 -0.97 -19.75 15.95
N ILE A 303 -0.25 -19.17 14.97
CA ILE A 303 -0.88 -18.32 13.95
C ILE A 303 -1.78 -19.16 13.04
N ILE A 304 -1.32 -20.35 12.65
CA ILE A 304 -2.07 -21.25 11.78
C ILE A 304 -3.35 -21.77 12.45
N GLU A 305 -3.29 -22.16 13.71
CA GLU A 305 -4.47 -22.57 14.48
C GLU A 305 -5.55 -21.48 14.46
N LYS A 306 -5.15 -20.21 14.61
CA LYS A 306 -6.08 -19.07 14.52
C LYS A 306 -6.73 -18.90 13.14
N THR A 307 -6.11 -19.40 12.06
CA THR A 307 -6.68 -19.30 10.70
C THR A 307 -7.89 -20.21 10.45
N GLU A 308 -8.24 -21.07 11.38
CA GLU A 308 -9.47 -21.88 11.29
C GLU A 308 -10.73 -21.03 11.16
N CYS A 309 -10.73 -19.81 11.71
CA CYS A 309 -11.83 -18.85 11.54
C CYS A 309 -12.09 -18.39 10.10
N LEU A 310 -11.19 -18.69 9.16
CA LEU A 310 -11.32 -18.36 7.74
C LEU A 310 -12.04 -19.44 6.91
N ARG A 311 -12.46 -20.55 7.52
CA ARG A 311 -13.14 -21.69 6.86
C ARG A 311 -14.66 -21.57 6.75
#